data_b70c55fbf7f8205b1afe4097dc1690dc
#
_entry.id   b70c55fbf7f8205b1afe4097dc1690dc
#
_cell.length_a   1.000
_cell.length_b   1.000
_cell.length_c   1.000
_cell.angle_alpha   90.00
_cell.angle_beta   90.00
_cell.angle_gamma   90.00
#
_symmetry.space_group_name_H-M   'P 1'
#
loop_
_entity.id
_entity.type
_entity.pdbx_description
1 polymer ?
#
loop_
_entity_poly.entity_id
_entity_poly.type
_entity_poly.pdbx_seq_one_letter_code
_entity_poly.pdbx_strand_id
1 'polypeptide(L)'
;FFAKYPPPHLPDDDLAYTMLDAITAQTATCDLQRYEVSAYARSGHHCRHNRNYWEFGDYLGIGAGAHSKLSFPHRIVRQVRLREPQRYMQQALAGQALAQAHEVPRADLAFEYMLGALRLRAGFALADFCSRTGLSANAIERPLQQAQERGWLHSDLHNVWPSEHGFDFLSDLQALFLPD
;
A
#
# COMPACT_ATOMS: atom_id res chain seq x y z
N PHE A 1 -10.07 21.71 -0.94
CA PHE A 1 -9.89 22.99 -0.21
C PHE A 1 -8.46 23.51 -0.35
N PHE A 2 -7.43 22.76 0.05
CA PHE A 2 -6.03 23.18 0.00
C PHE A 2 -5.50 23.46 -1.42
N ALA A 3 -5.98 22.79 -2.45
CA ALA A 3 -5.62 23.10 -3.83
C ALA A 3 -6.05 24.52 -4.27
N LYS A 4 -7.15 25.03 -3.69
CA LYS A 4 -7.67 26.37 -3.98
C LYS A 4 -7.13 27.43 -3.03
N TYR A 5 -6.83 27.05 -1.79
CA TYR A 5 -6.36 27.94 -0.72
C TYR A 5 -5.20 27.27 0.02
N PRO A 6 -4.01 27.18 -0.60
CA PRO A 6 -2.85 26.60 0.06
C PRO A 6 -2.46 27.46 1.27
N PRO A 7 -2.07 26.84 2.39
CA PRO A 7 -1.47 27.57 3.49
C PRO A 7 -0.25 28.39 3.01
N PRO A 8 0.03 29.57 3.61
CA PRO A 8 1.24 30.32 3.29
C PRO A 8 2.49 29.52 3.69
N HIS A 9 3.56 29.69 2.93
CA HIS A 9 4.87 29.07 3.20
C HIS A 9 4.88 27.53 3.18
N LEU A 10 4.03 26.91 2.36
CA LEU A 10 4.20 25.47 2.08
C LEU A 10 5.55 25.26 1.39
N PRO A 11 6.31 24.21 1.79
CA PRO A 11 7.51 23.83 1.07
C PRO A 11 7.16 23.45 -0.37
N ASP A 12 8.04 23.78 -1.30
CA ASP A 12 8.05 23.17 -2.63
C ASP A 12 8.52 21.70 -2.54
N ASP A 13 8.50 21.00 -3.66
CA ASP A 13 8.83 19.57 -3.70
C ASP A 13 10.29 19.31 -3.30
N ASP A 14 11.23 20.15 -3.70
CA ASP A 14 12.66 20.03 -3.37
C ASP A 14 12.90 20.23 -1.87
N LEU A 15 12.25 21.23 -1.27
CA LEU A 15 12.34 21.46 0.16
C LEU A 15 11.63 20.34 0.95
N ALA A 16 10.48 19.86 0.48
CA ALA A 16 9.78 18.75 1.12
C ALA A 16 10.61 17.46 1.10
N TYR A 17 11.31 17.19 -0.01
CA TYR A 17 12.25 16.07 -0.12
C TYR A 17 13.42 16.22 0.86
N THR A 18 14.04 17.39 0.90
CA THR A 18 15.14 17.71 1.84
C THR A 18 14.70 17.53 3.30
N MET A 19 13.48 17.96 3.65
CA MET A 19 12.91 17.75 4.99
C MET A 19 12.73 16.28 5.32
N LEU A 20 12.28 15.47 4.36
CA LEU A 20 12.11 14.02 4.53
C LEU A 20 13.46 13.33 4.77
N ASP A 21 14.50 13.72 4.01
CA ASP A 21 15.86 13.21 4.20
C ASP A 21 16.42 13.58 5.58
N ALA A 22 16.23 14.82 6.00
CA ALA A 22 16.66 15.27 7.32
C ALA A 22 15.95 14.49 8.45
N ILE A 23 14.64 14.25 8.32
CA ILE A 23 13.87 13.43 9.27
C ILE A 23 14.41 12.00 9.29
N THR A 24 14.63 11.41 8.12
CA THR A 24 15.15 10.04 7.98
C THR A 24 16.53 9.91 8.61
N ALA A 25 17.43 10.85 8.36
CA ALA A 25 18.76 10.88 8.97
C ALA A 25 18.68 11.05 10.49
N GLN A 26 17.86 11.97 10.99
CA GLN A 26 17.70 12.25 12.41
C GLN A 26 17.10 11.06 13.17
N THR A 27 16.07 10.42 12.62
CA THR A 27 15.43 9.24 13.26
C THR A 27 16.38 8.05 13.29
N ALA A 28 17.22 7.88 12.26
CA ALA A 28 18.24 6.83 12.23
C ALA A 28 19.25 6.94 13.39
N THR A 29 19.58 8.16 13.86
CA THR A 29 20.45 8.36 15.03
C THR A 29 19.83 7.83 16.34
N CYS A 30 18.51 7.65 16.37
CA CYS A 30 17.73 7.09 17.47
C CYS A 30 17.37 5.61 17.27
N ASP A 31 18.01 4.96 16.30
CA ASP A 31 17.76 3.56 15.91
C ASP A 31 16.33 3.32 15.36
N LEU A 32 15.72 4.39 14.83
CA LEU A 32 14.41 4.35 14.17
C LEU A 32 14.62 4.37 12.66
N GLN A 33 14.51 3.20 12.02
CA GLN A 33 14.66 3.06 10.58
C GLN A 33 13.32 3.22 9.86
N ARG A 34 13.33 3.92 8.73
CA ARG A 34 12.18 4.01 7.85
C ARG A 34 11.93 2.66 7.20
N TYR A 35 10.86 1.95 7.57
CA TYR A 35 10.55 0.63 7.04
C TYR A 35 9.46 0.62 5.97
N GLU A 36 8.68 1.71 5.88
CA GLU A 36 7.68 1.96 4.84
C GLU A 36 7.60 3.47 4.55
N VAL A 37 6.72 3.90 3.65
CA VAL A 37 6.66 5.28 3.12
C VAL A 37 6.65 6.36 4.20
N SER A 38 5.91 6.15 5.29
CA SER A 38 5.66 7.18 6.32
C SER A 38 5.85 6.70 7.75
N ALA A 39 6.43 5.50 7.95
CA ALA A 39 6.63 4.96 9.29
C ALA A 39 8.08 4.53 9.56
N TYR A 40 8.49 4.80 10.77
CA TYR A 40 9.82 4.52 11.31
C TYR A 40 9.69 3.62 12.53
N ALA A 41 10.58 2.67 12.70
CA ALA A 41 10.60 1.77 13.85
C ALA A 41 11.99 1.20 14.09
N ARG A 42 12.24 0.73 15.30
CA ARG A 42 13.39 -0.15 15.60
C ARG A 42 13.18 -1.51 14.95
N SER A 43 14.26 -2.21 14.67
CA SER A 43 14.20 -3.58 14.19
C SER A 43 13.33 -4.46 15.10
N GLY A 44 12.44 -5.26 14.52
CA GLY A 44 11.48 -6.10 15.23
C GLY A 44 10.26 -5.38 15.82
N HIS A 45 10.17 -4.03 15.72
CA HIS A 45 9.07 -3.23 16.29
C HIS A 45 8.19 -2.56 15.22
N HIS A 46 8.17 -3.09 14.00
CA HIS A 46 7.30 -2.59 12.94
C HIS A 46 5.82 -2.70 13.36
N CYS A 47 5.03 -1.68 13.03
CA CYS A 47 3.60 -1.67 13.33
C CYS A 47 2.89 -2.82 12.60
N ARG A 48 2.35 -3.78 13.36
CA ARG A 48 1.65 -4.95 12.79
C ARG A 48 0.42 -4.56 11.98
N HIS A 49 -0.28 -3.51 12.41
CA HIS A 49 -1.45 -2.99 11.70
C HIS A 49 -1.07 -2.49 10.30
N ASN A 50 -0.02 -1.66 10.20
CA ASN A 50 0.46 -1.16 8.92
C ASN A 50 0.96 -2.30 8.03
N ARG A 51 1.77 -3.20 8.58
CA ARG A 51 2.26 -4.37 7.85
C ARG A 51 1.13 -5.24 7.30
N ASN A 52 0.07 -5.46 8.09
CA ASN A 52 -1.08 -6.22 7.60
C ASN A 52 -1.67 -5.63 6.32
N TYR A 53 -1.77 -4.30 6.21
CA TYR A 53 -2.23 -3.65 4.98
C TYR A 53 -1.22 -3.83 3.84
N TRP A 54 0.06 -3.55 4.12
CA TRP A 54 1.10 -3.57 3.09
C TRP A 54 1.46 -4.99 2.63
N GLU A 55 1.26 -5.99 3.46
CA GLU A 55 1.42 -7.42 3.13
C GLU A 55 0.13 -8.03 2.54
N PHE A 56 -0.79 -7.20 2.08
CA PHE A 56 -2.06 -7.61 1.47
C PHE A 56 -2.92 -8.48 2.39
N GLY A 57 -2.84 -8.27 3.70
CA GLY A 57 -3.65 -8.99 4.70
C GLY A 57 -5.11 -8.57 4.69
N ASP A 58 -5.94 -9.39 5.29
CA ASP A 58 -7.36 -9.09 5.47
C ASP A 58 -7.59 -8.17 6.65
N TYR A 59 -8.63 -7.35 6.55
CA TYR A 59 -9.08 -6.48 7.62
C TYR A 59 -10.57 -6.22 7.54
N LEU A 60 -11.20 -6.11 8.71
CA LEU A 60 -12.62 -5.82 8.85
C LEU A 60 -12.81 -4.38 9.30
N GLY A 61 -13.45 -3.58 8.46
CA GLY A 61 -13.78 -2.19 8.76
C GLY A 61 -15.03 -2.10 9.63
N ILE A 62 -14.91 -1.43 10.77
CA ILE A 62 -16.00 -1.13 11.71
C ILE A 62 -16.04 0.38 11.91
N GLY A 63 -17.23 0.96 11.77
CA GLY A 63 -17.44 2.39 11.89
C GLY A 63 -17.84 3.08 10.58
N ALA A 64 -18.26 4.33 10.69
CA ALA A 64 -18.67 5.14 9.54
C ALA A 64 -17.50 5.38 8.58
N GLY A 65 -17.70 5.12 7.29
CA GLY A 65 -16.69 5.27 6.26
C GLY A 65 -15.58 4.21 6.28
N ALA A 66 -15.66 3.19 7.16
CA ALA A 66 -14.64 2.17 7.27
C ALA A 66 -14.60 1.26 6.04
N HIS A 67 -13.40 0.84 5.65
CA HIS A 67 -13.13 -0.07 4.55
C HIS A 67 -12.81 -1.46 5.08
N SER A 68 -13.12 -2.49 4.31
CA SER A 68 -12.71 -3.87 4.55
C SER A 68 -12.06 -4.46 3.30
N LYS A 69 -11.15 -5.41 3.52
CA LYS A 69 -10.68 -6.34 2.49
C LYS A 69 -10.80 -7.74 3.07
N LEU A 70 -11.50 -8.61 2.36
CA LEU A 70 -11.78 -9.98 2.77
C LEU A 70 -11.39 -10.93 1.64
N SER A 71 -10.47 -11.84 1.92
CA SER A 71 -10.02 -12.87 0.98
C SER A 71 -10.78 -14.17 1.22
N PHE A 72 -11.30 -14.73 0.15
CA PHE A 72 -11.94 -16.04 0.09
C PHE A 72 -11.16 -16.93 -0.90
N PRO A 73 -11.34 -18.26 -0.90
CA PRO A 73 -10.58 -19.13 -1.79
C PRO A 73 -10.61 -18.79 -3.28
N HIS A 74 -11.68 -18.12 -3.74
CA HIS A 74 -11.88 -17.83 -5.17
C HIS A 74 -12.05 -16.36 -5.51
N ARG A 75 -12.09 -15.47 -4.51
CA ARG A 75 -12.33 -14.05 -4.72
C ARG A 75 -11.80 -13.20 -3.57
N ILE A 76 -11.52 -11.94 -3.87
CA ILE A 76 -11.22 -10.90 -2.88
C ILE A 76 -12.33 -9.86 -2.96
N VAL A 77 -12.90 -9.51 -1.82
CA VAL A 77 -14.01 -8.55 -1.72
C VAL A 77 -13.56 -7.31 -0.97
N ARG A 78 -13.80 -6.15 -1.58
CA ARG A 78 -13.70 -4.84 -0.94
C ARG A 78 -15.08 -4.39 -0.48
N GLN A 79 -15.15 -3.84 0.73
CA GLN A 79 -16.37 -3.27 1.28
C GLN A 79 -16.12 -1.88 1.82
N VAL A 80 -17.11 -1.00 1.70
CA VAL A 80 -17.10 0.35 2.27
C VAL A 80 -18.37 0.53 3.09
N ARG A 81 -18.22 1.00 4.32
CA ARG A 81 -19.34 1.35 5.19
C ARG A 81 -19.91 2.73 4.82
N LEU A 82 -21.17 2.98 5.18
CA LEU A 82 -21.78 4.28 5.05
C LEU A 82 -20.93 5.35 5.75
N ARG A 83 -20.62 6.44 5.04
CA ARG A 83 -19.65 7.46 5.49
C ARG A 83 -20.21 8.43 6.51
N GLU A 84 -21.51 8.75 6.39
CA GLU A 84 -22.17 9.70 7.28
C GLU A 84 -22.48 9.01 8.62
N PRO A 85 -21.98 9.53 9.79
CA PRO A 85 -22.04 8.84 11.07
C PRO A 85 -23.45 8.51 11.56
N GLN A 86 -24.40 9.45 11.46
CA GLN A 86 -25.75 9.22 11.94
C GLN A 86 -26.45 8.14 11.11
N ARG A 87 -26.31 8.22 9.78
CA ARG A 87 -26.86 7.23 8.87
C ARG A 87 -26.20 5.86 9.08
N TYR A 88 -24.89 5.83 9.30
CA TYR A 88 -24.18 4.59 9.64
C TYR A 88 -24.78 3.93 10.90
N MET A 89 -24.93 4.68 12.00
CA MET A 89 -25.45 4.15 13.26
C MET A 89 -26.88 3.60 13.08
N GLN A 90 -27.77 4.33 12.41
CA GLN A 90 -29.14 3.90 12.16
C GLN A 90 -29.17 2.62 11.31
N GLN A 91 -28.42 2.60 10.22
CA GLN A 91 -28.40 1.47 9.30
C GLN A 91 -27.62 0.26 9.85
N ALA A 92 -26.65 0.47 10.73
CA ALA A 92 -25.92 -0.60 11.38
C ALA A 92 -26.82 -1.46 12.28
N LEU A 93 -27.76 -0.84 13.00
CA LEU A 93 -28.76 -1.54 13.81
C LEU A 93 -29.72 -2.37 12.96
N ALA A 94 -29.95 -1.98 11.71
CA ALA A 94 -30.77 -2.70 10.73
C ALA A 94 -29.97 -3.72 9.88
N GLY A 95 -28.67 -3.87 10.12
CA GLY A 95 -27.81 -4.75 9.29
C GLY A 95 -27.48 -4.19 7.90
N GLN A 96 -27.74 -2.91 7.63
CA GLN A 96 -27.65 -2.26 6.31
C GLN A 96 -26.55 -1.20 6.25
N ALA A 97 -25.50 -1.34 7.03
CA ALA A 97 -24.42 -0.34 7.11
C ALA A 97 -23.43 -0.34 5.93
N LEU A 98 -23.58 -1.24 4.95
CA LEU A 98 -22.75 -1.28 3.76
C LEU A 98 -23.20 -0.21 2.75
N ALA A 99 -22.26 0.63 2.30
CA ALA A 99 -22.45 1.54 1.17
C ALA A 99 -22.13 0.84 -0.16
N GLN A 100 -21.05 0.05 -0.17
CA GLN A 100 -20.57 -0.68 -1.35
C GLN A 100 -19.95 -2.01 -0.94
N ALA A 101 -20.11 -2.99 -1.80
CA ALA A 101 -19.34 -4.26 -1.78
C ALA A 101 -19.10 -4.67 -3.23
N HIS A 102 -17.86 -4.96 -3.57
CA HIS A 102 -17.50 -5.43 -4.90
C HIS A 102 -16.36 -6.45 -4.81
N GLU A 103 -16.33 -7.36 -5.75
CA GLU A 103 -15.22 -8.26 -5.97
C GLU A 103 -14.11 -7.53 -6.72
N VAL A 104 -12.86 -7.73 -6.31
CA VAL A 104 -11.69 -7.21 -7.04
C VAL A 104 -11.54 -8.04 -8.32
N PRO A 105 -11.58 -7.41 -9.50
CA PRO A 105 -11.37 -8.13 -10.75
C PRO A 105 -10.00 -8.84 -10.75
N ARG A 106 -9.94 -10.04 -11.34
CA ARG A 106 -8.69 -10.81 -11.40
C ARG A 106 -7.55 -10.04 -12.10
N ALA A 107 -7.88 -9.22 -13.09
CA ALA A 107 -6.92 -8.37 -13.80
C ALA A 107 -6.27 -7.32 -12.89
N ASP A 108 -7.01 -6.82 -11.88
CA ASP A 108 -6.56 -5.76 -10.99
C ASP A 108 -5.75 -6.29 -9.80
N LEU A 109 -5.77 -7.60 -9.52
CA LEU A 109 -5.16 -8.19 -8.32
C LEU A 109 -3.65 -7.95 -8.23
N ALA A 110 -2.94 -7.95 -9.35
CA ALA A 110 -1.51 -7.65 -9.36
C ALA A 110 -1.24 -6.21 -8.89
N PHE A 111 -1.96 -5.26 -9.45
CA PHE A 111 -1.85 -3.84 -9.08
C PHE A 111 -2.29 -3.60 -7.64
N GLU A 112 -3.42 -4.17 -7.22
CA GLU A 112 -3.93 -4.09 -5.84
C GLU A 112 -2.92 -4.61 -4.80
N TYR A 113 -2.19 -5.68 -5.13
CA TYR A 113 -1.13 -6.21 -4.29
C TYR A 113 0.06 -5.24 -4.24
N MET A 114 0.52 -4.76 -5.39
CA MET A 114 1.69 -3.88 -5.51
C MET A 114 1.47 -2.51 -4.86
N LEU A 115 0.24 -2.01 -4.81
CA LEU A 115 -0.09 -0.78 -4.07
C LEU A 115 0.31 -0.84 -2.58
N GLY A 116 0.26 -2.03 -1.98
CA GLY A 116 0.70 -2.26 -0.61
C GLY A 116 2.17 -2.70 -0.53
N ALA A 117 2.52 -3.77 -1.23
CA ALA A 117 3.79 -4.48 -1.05
C ALA A 117 5.02 -3.61 -1.37
N LEU A 118 4.95 -2.77 -2.40
CA LEU A 118 6.04 -1.87 -2.79
C LEU A 118 6.23 -0.67 -1.84
N ARG A 119 5.32 -0.45 -0.89
CA ARG A 119 5.49 0.53 0.19
C ARG A 119 6.48 0.07 1.24
N LEU A 120 6.73 -1.23 1.35
CA LEU A 120 7.71 -1.81 2.26
C LEU A 120 9.11 -1.74 1.66
N ARG A 121 10.08 -1.16 2.37
CA ARG A 121 11.49 -1.16 1.94
C ARG A 121 12.06 -2.56 1.79
N ALA A 122 11.60 -3.50 2.62
CA ALA A 122 11.98 -4.91 2.53
C ALA A 122 11.30 -5.62 1.32
N GLY A 123 10.33 -4.98 0.68
CA GLY A 123 9.58 -5.59 -0.42
C GLY A 123 8.72 -6.77 0.01
N PHE A 124 8.64 -7.79 -0.84
CA PHE A 124 7.80 -8.96 -0.64
C PHE A 124 8.42 -10.24 -1.22
N ALA A 125 7.98 -11.39 -0.70
CA ALA A 125 8.32 -12.68 -1.29
C ALA A 125 7.37 -13.02 -2.45
N LEU A 126 7.89 -13.57 -3.55
CA LEU A 126 7.09 -14.03 -4.70
C LEU A 126 6.06 -15.09 -4.30
N ALA A 127 6.40 -15.93 -3.31
CA ALA A 127 5.47 -16.91 -2.75
C ALA A 127 4.27 -16.24 -2.06
N ASP A 128 4.48 -15.09 -1.37
CA ASP A 128 3.40 -14.33 -0.74
C ASP A 128 2.47 -13.70 -1.79
N PHE A 129 3.04 -13.15 -2.87
CA PHE A 129 2.24 -12.66 -3.99
C PHE A 129 1.34 -13.77 -4.55
N CYS A 130 1.91 -14.94 -4.85
CA CYS A 130 1.13 -16.06 -5.38
C CYS A 130 0.05 -16.54 -4.40
N SER A 131 0.39 -16.69 -3.12
CA SER A 131 -0.54 -17.20 -2.10
C SER A 131 -1.68 -16.23 -1.78
N ARG A 132 -1.41 -14.92 -1.80
CA ARG A 132 -2.37 -13.87 -1.44
C ARG A 132 -3.29 -13.48 -2.59
N THR A 133 -2.80 -13.56 -3.84
CA THR A 133 -3.57 -13.16 -5.02
C THR A 133 -4.17 -14.34 -5.79
N GLY A 134 -3.64 -15.54 -5.62
CA GLY A 134 -3.95 -16.70 -6.46
C GLY A 134 -3.45 -16.56 -7.91
N LEU A 135 -2.57 -15.60 -8.19
CA LEU A 135 -1.90 -15.43 -9.47
C LEU A 135 -0.56 -16.18 -9.48
N SER A 136 -0.10 -16.60 -10.65
CA SER A 136 1.28 -17.07 -10.80
C SER A 136 2.25 -15.89 -10.85
N ALA A 137 3.52 -16.11 -10.51
CA ALA A 137 4.57 -15.08 -10.62
C ALA A 137 4.73 -14.53 -12.04
N ASN A 138 4.43 -15.33 -13.07
CA ASN A 138 4.47 -14.90 -14.47
C ASN A 138 3.51 -13.73 -14.75
N ALA A 139 2.44 -13.56 -13.96
CA ALA A 139 1.51 -12.44 -14.14
C ALA A 139 2.17 -11.06 -13.92
N ILE A 140 3.29 -11.01 -13.22
CA ILE A 140 4.03 -9.78 -12.91
C ILE A 140 5.44 -9.77 -13.53
N GLU A 141 5.83 -10.79 -14.30
CA GLU A 141 7.19 -10.93 -14.85
C GLU A 141 7.58 -9.73 -15.72
N ARG A 142 6.73 -9.35 -16.68
CA ARG A 142 6.99 -8.22 -17.57
C ARG A 142 7.14 -6.87 -16.83
N PRO A 143 6.21 -6.45 -15.97
CA PRO A 143 6.38 -5.21 -15.21
C PRO A 143 7.56 -5.27 -14.22
N LEU A 144 7.89 -6.43 -13.63
CA LEU A 144 9.10 -6.58 -12.83
C LEU A 144 10.36 -6.33 -13.65
N GLN A 145 10.47 -6.94 -14.84
CA GLN A 145 11.60 -6.73 -15.73
C GLN A 145 11.74 -5.25 -16.12
N GLN A 146 10.64 -4.60 -16.51
CA GLN A 146 10.64 -3.17 -16.84
C GLN A 146 11.12 -2.29 -15.67
N ALA A 147 10.68 -2.60 -14.46
CA ALA A 147 11.11 -1.88 -13.27
C ALA A 147 12.59 -2.11 -12.96
N GLN A 148 13.10 -3.31 -13.16
CA GLN A 148 14.52 -3.63 -12.99
C GLN A 148 15.41 -2.93 -14.03
N GLU A 149 14.99 -2.92 -15.32
CA GLU A 149 15.69 -2.19 -16.39
C GLU A 149 15.78 -0.69 -16.12
N ARG A 150 14.79 -0.10 -15.41
CA ARG A 150 14.80 1.28 -14.96
C ARG A 150 15.61 1.49 -13.66
N GLY A 151 16.12 0.43 -13.05
CA GLY A 151 16.80 0.49 -11.76
C GLY A 151 15.89 0.80 -10.57
N TRP A 152 14.59 0.57 -10.71
CA TRP A 152 13.60 0.86 -9.66
C TRP A 152 13.36 -0.30 -8.71
N LEU A 153 13.65 -1.53 -9.13
CA LEU A 153 13.52 -2.75 -8.33
C LEU A 153 14.79 -3.57 -8.34
N HIS A 154 14.98 -4.27 -7.24
CA HIS A 154 15.90 -5.39 -7.11
C HIS A 154 15.10 -6.67 -6.90
N SER A 155 15.64 -7.81 -7.34
CA SER A 155 15.09 -9.12 -7.00
C SER A 155 16.17 -10.17 -6.88
N ASP A 156 15.87 -11.20 -6.10
CA ASP A 156 16.55 -12.48 -6.11
C ASP A 156 15.57 -13.59 -6.55
N LEU A 157 15.92 -14.86 -6.32
CA LEU A 157 15.08 -16.00 -6.68
C LEU A 157 13.73 -16.04 -5.92
N HIS A 158 13.61 -15.34 -4.80
CA HIS A 158 12.48 -15.47 -3.88
C HIS A 158 11.81 -14.14 -3.55
N ASN A 159 12.56 -13.04 -3.58
CA ASN A 159 12.14 -11.74 -3.07
C ASN A 159 12.28 -10.64 -4.11
N VAL A 160 11.43 -9.63 -3.98
CA VAL A 160 11.44 -8.40 -4.77
C VAL A 160 11.35 -7.22 -3.82
N TRP A 161 12.22 -6.21 -4.00
CA TRP A 161 12.20 -5.00 -3.16
C TRP A 161 12.55 -3.75 -3.99
N PRO A 162 11.98 -2.59 -3.64
CA PRO A 162 12.30 -1.35 -4.32
C PRO A 162 13.75 -0.92 -4.04
N SER A 163 14.41 -0.36 -5.06
CA SER A 163 15.63 0.42 -4.86
C SER A 163 15.29 1.74 -4.15
N GLU A 164 16.29 2.50 -3.68
CA GLU A 164 16.06 3.85 -3.16
C GLU A 164 15.34 4.73 -4.21
N HIS A 165 15.81 4.69 -5.45
CA HIS A 165 15.21 5.43 -6.55
C HIS A 165 13.76 4.98 -6.84
N GLY A 166 13.50 3.67 -6.87
CA GLY A 166 12.14 3.16 -7.05
C GLY A 166 11.22 3.47 -5.89
N PHE A 167 11.77 3.63 -4.69
CA PHE A 167 11.00 4.03 -3.52
C PHE A 167 10.65 5.53 -3.53
N ASP A 168 11.53 6.37 -4.08
CA ASP A 168 11.27 7.80 -4.28
C ASP A 168 10.21 8.03 -5.38
N PHE A 169 10.23 7.22 -6.44
CA PHE A 169 9.25 7.24 -7.54
C PHE A 169 8.19 6.13 -7.41
N LEU A 170 7.73 5.89 -6.18
CA LEU A 170 6.85 4.77 -5.86
C LEU A 170 5.57 4.73 -6.70
N SER A 171 4.94 5.87 -6.96
CA SER A 171 3.71 5.93 -7.75
C SER A 171 3.93 5.50 -9.20
N ASP A 172 5.06 5.90 -9.80
CA ASP A 172 5.44 5.51 -11.16
C ASP A 172 5.81 4.03 -11.22
N LEU A 173 6.52 3.53 -10.19
CA LEU A 173 6.81 2.12 -10.03
C LEU A 173 5.54 1.28 -9.93
N GLN A 174 4.58 1.69 -9.10
CA GLN A 174 3.30 1.02 -8.95
C GLN A 174 2.48 1.05 -10.25
N ALA A 175 2.55 2.14 -11.02
CA ALA A 175 1.82 2.29 -12.27
C ALA A 175 2.22 1.26 -13.34
N LEU A 176 3.41 0.67 -13.28
CA LEU A 176 3.82 -0.41 -14.18
C LEU A 176 2.96 -1.68 -14.05
N PHE A 177 2.27 -1.84 -12.94
CA PHE A 177 1.42 -3.00 -12.65
C PHE A 177 -0.07 -2.76 -12.91
N LEU A 178 -0.42 -1.58 -13.46
CA LEU A 178 -1.80 -1.32 -13.90
C LEU A 178 -2.20 -2.32 -14.99
N PRO A 179 -3.43 -2.82 -14.99
CA PRO A 179 -3.94 -3.63 -16.07
C PRO A 179 -3.99 -2.82 -17.39
N ASP A 180 -3.79 -3.50 -18.50
CA ASP A 180 -3.90 -2.94 -19.86
C ASP A 180 -5.34 -2.51 -20.19
#